data_d2b76551daf9ef449962a0a63d4699b7
#
_entry.id   d2b76551daf9ef449962a0a63d4699b7
#
_cell.length_a   1.000
_cell.length_b   1.000
_cell.length_c   1.000
_cell.angle_alpha   90.00
_cell.angle_beta   90.00
_cell.angle_gamma   90.00
#
_symmetry.space_group_name_H-M   'P 1'
#
loop_
_entity.id
_entity.type
_entity.pdbx_description
1 polymer ?
#
loop_
_entity_poly.entity_id
_entity_poly.type
_entity_poly.pdbx_seq_one_letter_code
_entity_poly.pdbx_strand_id
1 'polypeptide(L)'
;MFNTTKDLVGKIRLGQDSFLELKEIRLAGNRVSAPSRDSLADELAGFANARGGVCVLGVDDKTREVLGISLESLDRVEDFVREICNDSIQSPLYPVIERLTLPTSLGADAPVLKIEVQKSLFVHRSPGGYFHRVGSSRREIPPDYLARLFQQRSQTRIIRFDEQPVPAASFDDLNEELWKKFETTYSLADRPRAFLSKLGLARQDEEGVWRPTVAGVLMATKDPRRYLPNAFVQAVAYKGTSSTPEAGTGGYQLDAWDITGPLDRRVVDACRFVARNIRRRDGHDGAGKKSFLGGRARSFLVGSSESIIIERHALS
;
A
#
# COMPACT_ATOMS: atom_id res chain seq x y z
N MET A 1 -19.41 12.59 -2.59
CA MET A 1 -20.40 12.44 -3.70
C MET A 1 -21.66 13.15 -3.27
N PHE A 2 -22.50 13.82 -3.73
CA PHE A 2 -23.61 14.66 -3.18
C PHE A 2 -23.14 15.63 -2.09
N ASN A 3 -22.55 16.74 -2.53
CA ASN A 3 -21.86 17.69 -1.62
C ASN A 3 -22.84 18.59 -0.85
N THR A 4 -24.11 18.65 -1.23
CA THR A 4 -25.13 19.42 -0.54
C THR A 4 -26.33 18.55 -0.16
N THR A 5 -27.01 18.90 0.94
CA THR A 5 -28.26 18.25 1.36
C THR A 5 -29.34 18.34 0.26
N LYS A 6 -29.39 19.45 -0.48
CA LYS A 6 -30.31 19.66 -1.58
C LYS A 6 -30.08 18.68 -2.73
N ASP A 7 -28.81 18.43 -3.09
CA ASP A 7 -28.46 17.47 -4.13
C ASP A 7 -28.84 16.06 -3.72
N LEU A 8 -28.59 15.70 -2.44
CA LEU A 8 -28.93 14.40 -1.90
C LEU A 8 -30.46 14.18 -1.92
N VAL A 9 -31.26 15.16 -1.44
CA VAL A 9 -32.73 15.07 -1.46
C VAL A 9 -33.25 14.96 -2.90
N GLY A 10 -32.70 15.77 -3.82
CA GLY A 10 -33.04 15.65 -5.24
C GLY A 10 -32.75 14.25 -5.80
N LYS A 11 -31.63 13.65 -5.40
CA LYS A 11 -31.25 12.31 -5.82
C LYS A 11 -32.11 11.21 -5.22
N ILE A 12 -32.47 11.32 -3.93
CA ILE A 12 -33.39 10.39 -3.23
C ILE A 12 -34.74 10.32 -3.98
N ARG A 13 -35.26 11.46 -4.44
CA ARG A 13 -36.52 11.53 -5.19
C ARG A 13 -36.46 10.78 -6.53
N LEU A 14 -35.29 10.75 -7.16
CA LEU A 14 -35.08 9.97 -8.39
C LEU A 14 -34.97 8.46 -8.12
N GLY A 15 -34.64 8.08 -6.90
CA GLY A 15 -34.50 6.70 -6.44
C GLY A 15 -33.07 6.15 -6.55
N GLN A 16 -32.97 4.87 -6.25
CA GLN A 16 -31.70 4.13 -6.23
C GLN A 16 -31.10 3.97 -7.62
N ASP A 17 -29.77 3.98 -7.70
CA ASP A 17 -29.02 3.73 -8.95
C ASP A 17 -27.62 3.14 -8.63
N SER A 18 -26.70 3.27 -9.57
CA SER A 18 -25.30 2.77 -9.39
C SER A 18 -24.54 3.42 -8.25
N PHE A 19 -25.01 4.55 -7.73
CA PHE A 19 -24.29 5.39 -6.77
C PHE A 19 -25.10 5.70 -5.52
N LEU A 20 -26.39 5.34 -5.46
CA LEU A 20 -27.25 5.60 -4.32
C LEU A 20 -28.01 4.33 -3.92
N GLU A 21 -27.99 4.02 -2.64
CA GLU A 21 -28.81 3.01 -1.96
C GLU A 21 -29.58 3.65 -0.81
N LEU A 22 -30.83 3.24 -0.65
CA LEU A 22 -31.70 3.70 0.42
C LEU A 22 -32.12 2.51 1.27
N LYS A 23 -32.07 2.67 2.59
CA LYS A 23 -32.47 1.63 3.55
C LYS A 23 -33.25 2.23 4.68
N GLU A 24 -34.42 1.65 4.93
CA GLU A 24 -35.17 1.86 6.19
C GLU A 24 -34.39 1.23 7.34
N ILE A 25 -34.40 1.89 8.50
CA ILE A 25 -33.88 1.32 9.76
C ILE A 25 -35.05 0.91 10.62
N ARG A 26 -35.06 -0.35 11.03
CA ARG A 26 -35.98 -0.87 12.05
C ARG A 26 -35.21 -1.35 13.26
N LEU A 27 -35.73 -1.03 14.43
CA LEU A 27 -35.15 -1.43 15.71
C LEU A 27 -36.08 -2.44 16.39
N ALA A 28 -35.49 -3.46 16.98
CA ALA A 28 -36.18 -4.38 17.91
C ALA A 28 -35.48 -4.26 19.27
N GLY A 29 -36.13 -3.51 20.18
CA GLY A 29 -35.49 -3.11 21.42
C GLY A 29 -34.20 -2.35 21.20
N ASN A 30 -33.10 -2.92 21.68
CA ASN A 30 -31.76 -2.29 21.60
C ASN A 30 -30.91 -2.70 20.39
N ARG A 31 -31.51 -3.37 19.38
CA ARG A 31 -30.79 -3.89 18.23
C ARG A 31 -31.37 -3.41 16.90
N VAL A 32 -30.54 -3.22 15.90
CA VAL A 32 -30.98 -3.02 14.52
C VAL A 32 -31.52 -4.35 13.99
N SER A 33 -32.77 -4.39 13.59
CA SER A 33 -33.46 -5.57 13.07
C SER A 33 -33.58 -5.55 11.55
N ALA A 34 -33.57 -4.38 10.93
CA ALA A 34 -33.49 -4.18 9.50
C ALA A 34 -32.66 -2.93 9.16
N PRO A 35 -31.84 -2.95 8.11
CA PRO A 35 -31.48 -4.11 7.29
C PRO A 35 -30.72 -5.16 8.09
N SER A 36 -30.67 -6.42 7.59
CA SER A 36 -29.81 -7.44 8.19
C SER A 36 -28.33 -7.05 8.02
N ARG A 37 -27.46 -7.50 8.95
CA ARG A 37 -26.04 -7.26 8.95
C ARG A 37 -25.41 -7.68 7.62
N ASP A 38 -25.73 -8.88 7.15
CA ASP A 38 -25.16 -9.43 5.92
C ASP A 38 -25.63 -8.66 4.68
N SER A 39 -26.92 -8.30 4.61
CA SER A 39 -27.44 -7.53 3.49
C SER A 39 -26.78 -6.16 3.38
N LEU A 40 -26.55 -5.46 4.49
CA LEU A 40 -25.88 -4.16 4.48
C LEU A 40 -24.39 -4.32 4.14
N ALA A 41 -23.72 -5.35 4.66
CA ALA A 41 -22.33 -5.67 4.30
C ALA A 41 -22.17 -5.90 2.81
N ASP A 42 -23.07 -6.67 2.21
CA ASP A 42 -23.05 -6.96 0.78
C ASP A 42 -23.22 -5.70 -0.08
N GLU A 43 -24.11 -4.77 0.31
CA GLU A 43 -24.29 -3.50 -0.41
C GLU A 43 -23.04 -2.61 -0.33
N LEU A 44 -22.49 -2.45 0.88
CA LEU A 44 -21.31 -1.60 1.08
C LEU A 44 -20.08 -2.17 0.34
N ALA A 45 -19.87 -3.49 0.43
CA ALA A 45 -18.82 -4.17 -0.34
C ALA A 45 -19.04 -4.03 -1.86
N GLY A 46 -20.31 -4.12 -2.30
CA GLY A 46 -20.69 -3.91 -3.68
C GLY A 46 -20.34 -2.53 -4.23
N PHE A 47 -20.53 -1.47 -3.45
CA PHE A 47 -20.07 -0.12 -3.80
C PHE A 47 -18.56 -0.04 -3.89
N ALA A 48 -17.84 -0.54 -2.88
CA ALA A 48 -16.38 -0.52 -2.86
C ALA A 48 -15.75 -1.30 -4.02
N ASN A 49 -16.36 -2.43 -4.40
CA ASN A 49 -15.92 -3.23 -5.53
C ASN A 49 -16.26 -2.61 -6.89
N ALA A 50 -17.23 -1.71 -6.96
CA ALA A 50 -17.63 -1.01 -8.18
C ALA A 50 -16.91 0.36 -8.31
N ARG A 51 -17.67 1.44 -8.28
CA ARG A 51 -17.21 2.82 -8.47
C ARG A 51 -17.33 3.69 -7.22
N GLY A 52 -17.65 3.08 -6.07
CA GLY A 52 -18.09 3.77 -4.88
C GLY A 52 -19.57 4.10 -4.93
N GLY A 53 -20.08 4.75 -3.88
CA GLY A 53 -21.47 5.16 -3.78
C GLY A 53 -21.83 5.62 -2.38
N VAL A 54 -23.10 5.96 -2.20
CA VAL A 54 -23.68 6.44 -0.95
C VAL A 54 -24.83 5.52 -0.55
N CYS A 55 -24.83 5.07 0.70
CA CYS A 55 -25.98 4.42 1.32
C CYS A 55 -26.58 5.39 2.33
N VAL A 56 -27.87 5.63 2.24
CA VAL A 56 -28.62 6.48 3.21
C VAL A 56 -29.53 5.60 4.04
N LEU A 57 -29.29 5.60 5.34
CA LEU A 57 -30.12 4.89 6.33
C LEU A 57 -31.16 5.83 6.93
N GLY A 58 -32.38 5.37 7.06
CA GLY A 58 -33.55 6.14 7.54
C GLY A 58 -34.44 6.65 6.41
N VAL A 59 -34.31 6.07 5.21
CA VAL A 59 -35.17 6.36 4.05
C VAL A 59 -35.78 5.06 3.54
N ASP A 60 -37.04 5.05 3.26
CA ASP A 60 -37.74 3.92 2.66
C ASP A 60 -37.31 3.74 1.21
N ASP A 61 -36.94 2.54 0.84
CA ASP A 61 -36.40 2.22 -0.49
C ASP A 61 -37.46 2.23 -1.61
N LYS A 62 -38.71 2.00 -1.26
CA LYS A 62 -39.84 1.91 -2.22
C LYS A 62 -40.53 3.24 -2.40
N THR A 63 -40.96 3.85 -1.27
CA THR A 63 -41.65 5.15 -1.29
C THR A 63 -40.74 6.31 -1.45
N ARG A 64 -39.43 6.14 -1.11
CA ARG A 64 -38.39 7.20 -1.08
C ARG A 64 -38.67 8.26 -0.03
N GLU A 65 -39.54 7.93 0.93
CA GLU A 65 -39.86 8.82 2.04
C GLU A 65 -38.74 8.78 3.10
N VAL A 66 -38.43 9.97 3.62
CA VAL A 66 -37.54 10.10 4.76
C VAL A 66 -38.30 9.75 6.04
N LEU A 67 -38.01 8.58 6.61
CA LEU A 67 -38.59 8.11 7.85
C LEU A 67 -37.79 8.59 9.07
N GLY A 68 -36.51 8.82 8.88
CA GLY A 68 -35.58 9.23 9.92
C GLY A 68 -35.16 8.09 10.85
N ILE A 69 -34.23 8.44 11.74
CA ILE A 69 -33.71 7.60 12.83
C ILE A 69 -33.87 8.43 14.11
N SER A 70 -34.40 7.84 15.20
CA SER A 70 -34.50 8.60 16.45
C SER A 70 -33.12 9.03 16.95
N LEU A 71 -33.00 10.25 17.51
CA LEU A 71 -31.76 10.80 18.01
C LEU A 71 -31.03 9.86 18.99
N GLU A 72 -31.81 9.21 19.87
CA GLU A 72 -31.31 8.24 20.87
C GLU A 72 -30.68 6.99 20.22
N SER A 73 -31.03 6.70 18.96
CA SER A 73 -30.60 5.49 18.25
C SER A 73 -29.47 5.74 17.25
N LEU A 74 -29.14 6.99 16.97
CA LEU A 74 -28.13 7.34 15.97
C LEU A 74 -26.75 6.72 16.27
N ASP A 75 -26.30 6.81 17.52
CA ASP A 75 -25.02 6.25 17.94
C ASP A 75 -24.98 4.74 17.69
N ARG A 76 -26.07 4.06 18.05
CA ARG A 76 -26.20 2.62 17.86
C ARG A 76 -26.23 2.19 16.40
N VAL A 77 -26.92 2.94 15.56
CA VAL A 77 -26.95 2.66 14.11
C VAL A 77 -25.59 2.90 13.50
N GLU A 78 -24.87 3.94 13.92
CA GLU A 78 -23.49 4.21 13.49
C GLU A 78 -22.53 3.10 13.94
N ASP A 79 -22.64 2.65 15.21
CA ASP A 79 -21.85 1.53 15.72
C ASP A 79 -22.10 0.25 14.92
N PHE A 80 -23.37 -0.04 14.62
CA PHE A 80 -23.76 -1.16 13.77
C PHE A 80 -23.10 -1.12 12.40
N VAL A 81 -23.05 0.05 11.76
CA VAL A 81 -22.37 0.23 10.46
C VAL A 81 -20.86 0.03 10.61
N ARG A 82 -20.23 0.60 11.65
CA ARG A 82 -18.79 0.43 11.91
C ARG A 82 -18.40 -1.02 12.10
N GLU A 83 -19.16 -1.75 12.92
CA GLU A 83 -18.94 -3.18 13.14
C GLU A 83 -19.07 -3.99 11.85
N ILE A 84 -20.06 -3.68 11.00
CA ILE A 84 -20.20 -4.33 9.68
C ILE A 84 -18.96 -4.10 8.83
N CYS A 85 -18.51 -2.87 8.74
CA CYS A 85 -17.36 -2.51 7.90
C CYS A 85 -16.06 -3.14 8.38
N ASN A 86 -15.87 -3.27 9.70
CA ASN A 86 -14.65 -3.84 10.28
C ASN A 86 -14.68 -5.36 10.34
N ASP A 87 -15.82 -5.95 10.76
CA ASP A 87 -15.84 -7.35 11.19
C ASP A 87 -16.52 -8.27 10.19
N SER A 88 -17.48 -7.76 9.38
CA SER A 88 -18.25 -8.58 8.45
C SER A 88 -17.67 -8.59 7.03
N ILE A 89 -16.79 -7.64 6.71
CA ILE A 89 -16.22 -7.52 5.36
C ILE A 89 -14.73 -7.86 5.39
N GLN A 90 -14.34 -8.89 4.64
CA GLN A 90 -12.92 -9.23 4.43
C GLN A 90 -12.26 -8.17 3.54
N SER A 91 -11.10 -7.70 3.95
CA SER A 91 -10.54 -6.40 3.62
C SER A 91 -11.46 -5.30 4.15
N PRO A 92 -11.35 -4.90 5.43
CA PRO A 92 -12.24 -3.94 6.06
C PRO A 92 -12.48 -2.67 5.24
N LEU A 93 -13.65 -2.08 5.37
CA LEU A 93 -14.02 -0.82 4.74
C LEU A 93 -13.88 0.35 5.71
N TYR A 94 -13.47 1.49 5.18
CA TYR A 94 -13.39 2.74 5.94
C TYR A 94 -14.25 3.83 5.27
N PRO A 95 -15.59 3.74 5.37
CA PRO A 95 -16.48 4.72 4.77
C PRO A 95 -16.46 6.04 5.56
N VAL A 96 -16.84 7.13 4.90
CA VAL A 96 -17.19 8.37 5.58
C VAL A 96 -18.64 8.27 6.03
N ILE A 97 -18.89 8.42 7.34
CA ILE A 97 -20.22 8.36 7.94
C ILE A 97 -20.60 9.76 8.42
N GLU A 98 -21.71 10.28 7.92
CA GLU A 98 -22.22 11.62 8.24
C GLU A 98 -23.64 11.54 8.76
N ARG A 99 -23.91 12.25 9.84
CA ARG A 99 -25.26 12.46 10.39
C ARG A 99 -25.87 13.70 9.74
N LEU A 100 -26.96 13.54 9.05
CA LEU A 100 -27.64 14.62 8.36
C LEU A 100 -29.09 14.71 8.81
N THR A 101 -29.70 15.88 8.64
CA THR A 101 -31.15 16.06 8.75
C THR A 101 -31.74 16.30 7.38
N LEU A 102 -32.79 15.52 7.04
CA LEU A 102 -33.49 15.63 5.77
C LEU A 102 -34.96 15.95 6.01
N PRO A 103 -35.63 16.72 5.14
CA PRO A 103 -37.04 17.02 5.24
C PRO A 103 -37.86 15.77 4.95
N THR A 104 -38.83 15.48 5.83
CA THR A 104 -39.87 14.47 5.64
C THR A 104 -40.96 14.96 4.71
N SER A 105 -41.86 14.07 4.28
CA SER A 105 -43.09 14.41 3.51
C SER A 105 -44.06 15.34 4.28
N LEU A 106 -43.94 15.34 5.60
CA LEU A 106 -44.75 16.21 6.49
C LEU A 106 -44.14 17.58 6.77
N GLY A 107 -42.97 17.86 6.17
CA GLY A 107 -42.23 19.13 6.33
C GLY A 107 -41.42 19.25 7.62
N ALA A 108 -41.34 18.20 8.44
CA ALA A 108 -40.47 18.15 9.60
C ALA A 108 -39.09 17.61 9.18
N ASP A 109 -38.03 18.05 9.84
CA ASP A 109 -36.68 17.51 9.62
C ASP A 109 -36.48 16.22 10.43
N ALA A 110 -35.93 15.20 9.79
CA ALA A 110 -35.62 13.91 10.44
C ALA A 110 -34.15 13.53 10.27
N PRO A 111 -33.51 13.03 11.32
CA PRO A 111 -32.10 12.58 11.24
C PRO A 111 -31.97 11.33 10.38
N VAL A 112 -30.93 11.28 9.57
CA VAL A 112 -30.53 10.12 8.75
C VAL A 112 -29.02 9.92 8.83
N LEU A 113 -28.56 8.73 8.49
CA LEU A 113 -27.13 8.41 8.42
C LEU A 113 -26.73 8.22 6.96
N LYS A 114 -25.82 9.06 6.47
CA LYS A 114 -25.21 8.96 5.14
C LYS A 114 -23.89 8.22 5.27
N ILE A 115 -23.72 7.16 4.51
CA ILE A 115 -22.52 6.33 4.45
C ILE A 115 -21.95 6.48 3.05
N GLU A 116 -20.82 7.16 2.93
CA GLU A 116 -20.13 7.32 1.66
C GLU A 116 -18.98 6.32 1.55
N VAL A 117 -19.08 5.42 0.59
CA VAL A 117 -18.08 4.40 0.27
C VAL A 117 -17.36 4.82 -1.00
N GLN A 118 -16.06 5.01 -0.93
CA GLN A 118 -15.24 5.28 -2.10
C GLN A 118 -14.91 4.00 -2.85
N LYS A 119 -14.58 4.13 -4.16
CA LYS A 119 -13.99 3.02 -4.90
C LYS A 119 -12.71 2.57 -4.20
N SER A 120 -12.66 1.31 -3.81
CA SER A 120 -11.50 0.78 -3.09
C SER A 120 -10.37 0.35 -4.01
N LEU A 121 -9.17 0.33 -3.48
CA LEU A 121 -8.01 -0.32 -4.09
C LEU A 121 -7.96 -1.83 -3.79
N PHE A 122 -8.84 -2.32 -2.91
CA PHE A 122 -8.92 -3.71 -2.49
C PHE A 122 -10.17 -4.39 -3.04
N VAL A 123 -10.15 -5.70 -3.19
CA VAL A 123 -11.34 -6.49 -3.47
C VAL A 123 -11.94 -6.91 -2.13
N HIS A 124 -13.19 -6.54 -1.90
CA HIS A 124 -13.91 -6.79 -0.65
C HIS A 124 -14.83 -7.99 -0.80
N ARG A 125 -14.77 -8.91 0.16
CA ARG A 125 -15.70 -10.02 0.31
C ARG A 125 -16.61 -9.77 1.48
N SER A 126 -17.91 -9.79 1.27
CA SER A 126 -18.93 -9.77 2.30
C SER A 126 -19.39 -11.19 2.66
N PRO A 127 -20.24 -11.37 3.71
CA PRO A 127 -20.73 -12.69 4.07
C PRO A 127 -21.42 -13.45 2.94
N GLY A 128 -22.16 -12.74 2.06
CA GLY A 128 -22.81 -13.34 0.90
C GLY A 128 -21.88 -13.65 -0.27
N GLY A 129 -20.65 -13.12 -0.30
CA GLY A 129 -19.70 -13.33 -1.38
C GLY A 129 -19.07 -12.06 -1.94
N TYR A 130 -18.71 -12.10 -3.22
CA TYR A 130 -18.14 -10.95 -3.94
C TYR A 130 -19.21 -10.30 -4.77
N PHE A 131 -19.58 -9.07 -4.42
CA PHE A 131 -20.61 -8.31 -5.12
C PHE A 131 -20.04 -7.05 -5.78
N HIS A 132 -20.72 -6.63 -6.84
CA HIS A 132 -20.57 -5.30 -7.43
C HIS A 132 -21.94 -4.70 -7.72
N ARG A 133 -21.97 -3.39 -7.89
CA ARG A 133 -23.20 -2.68 -8.18
C ARG A 133 -23.37 -2.47 -9.68
N VAL A 134 -24.56 -2.81 -10.17
CA VAL A 134 -24.97 -2.62 -11.58
C VAL A 134 -26.35 -1.95 -11.60
N GLY A 135 -26.38 -0.67 -11.91
CA GLY A 135 -27.62 0.11 -11.75
C GLY A 135 -28.03 0.15 -10.29
N SER A 136 -29.33 -0.02 -10.01
CA SER A 136 -29.90 -0.10 -8.66
C SER A 136 -29.76 -1.48 -8.01
N SER A 137 -29.10 -2.44 -8.67
CA SER A 137 -29.02 -3.82 -8.18
C SER A 137 -27.62 -4.20 -7.79
N ARG A 138 -27.51 -4.96 -6.70
CA ARG A 138 -26.35 -5.72 -6.33
C ARG A 138 -26.29 -7.02 -7.15
N ARG A 139 -25.14 -7.32 -7.75
CA ARG A 139 -24.90 -8.54 -8.52
C ARG A 139 -23.64 -9.23 -8.00
N GLU A 140 -23.69 -10.55 -7.92
CA GLU A 140 -22.50 -11.36 -7.67
C GLU A 140 -21.50 -11.18 -8.82
N ILE A 141 -20.22 -11.11 -8.49
CA ILE A 141 -19.15 -10.94 -9.46
C ILE A 141 -18.83 -12.31 -10.08
N PRO A 142 -18.99 -12.49 -11.39
CA PRO A 142 -18.60 -13.74 -12.06
C PRO A 142 -17.12 -14.05 -11.88
N PRO A 143 -16.73 -15.35 -11.82
CA PRO A 143 -15.34 -15.76 -11.54
C PRO A 143 -14.30 -15.11 -12.45
N ASP A 144 -14.57 -15.00 -13.75
CA ASP A 144 -13.66 -14.38 -14.74
C ASP A 144 -13.47 -12.88 -14.46
N TYR A 145 -14.56 -12.18 -14.13
CA TYR A 145 -14.49 -10.77 -13.77
C TYR A 145 -13.82 -10.57 -12.42
N LEU A 146 -14.06 -11.45 -11.44
CA LEU A 146 -13.41 -11.43 -10.14
C LEU A 146 -11.89 -11.60 -10.28
N ALA A 147 -11.43 -12.54 -11.11
CA ALA A 147 -10.02 -12.73 -11.40
C ALA A 147 -9.39 -11.47 -12.00
N ARG A 148 -10.05 -10.83 -12.96
CA ARG A 148 -9.61 -9.54 -13.53
C ARG A 148 -9.57 -8.43 -12.50
N LEU A 149 -10.58 -8.37 -11.61
CA LEU A 149 -10.65 -7.34 -10.57
C LEU A 149 -9.50 -7.49 -9.57
N PHE A 150 -9.18 -8.73 -9.15
CA PHE A 150 -8.00 -9.00 -8.32
C PHE A 150 -6.72 -8.59 -9.04
N GLN A 151 -6.57 -8.95 -10.29
CA GLN A 151 -5.38 -8.60 -11.09
C GLN A 151 -5.22 -7.09 -11.25
N GLN A 152 -6.29 -6.38 -11.61
CA GLN A 152 -6.28 -4.92 -11.76
C GLN A 152 -5.95 -4.22 -10.44
N ARG A 153 -6.51 -4.70 -9.32
CA ARG A 153 -6.30 -4.10 -7.99
C ARG A 153 -4.96 -4.50 -7.38
N SER A 154 -4.43 -5.69 -7.68
CA SER A 154 -3.07 -6.07 -7.26
C SER A 154 -2.01 -5.28 -8.02
N GLN A 155 -2.25 -4.91 -9.28
CA GLN A 155 -1.36 -4.02 -10.03
C GLN A 155 -1.37 -2.58 -9.49
N THR A 156 -2.52 -2.08 -9.02
CA THR A 156 -2.62 -0.81 -8.27
C THR A 156 -2.05 -0.93 -6.85
N ARG A 157 -1.97 -2.13 -6.33
CA ARG A 157 -1.40 -2.50 -5.03
C ARG A 157 0.10 -2.74 -5.03
N ILE A 158 0.75 -2.74 -6.15
CA ILE A 158 2.16 -2.42 -6.16
C ILE A 158 2.21 -0.95 -5.72
N ILE A 159 2.07 -0.74 -4.40
CA ILE A 159 2.67 0.39 -3.74
C ILE A 159 4.13 0.22 -4.13
N ARG A 160 4.52 0.88 -5.19
CA ARG A 160 5.92 1.00 -5.54
C ARG A 160 6.51 1.84 -4.43
N PHE A 161 6.87 1.15 -3.34
CA PHE A 161 7.47 1.77 -2.17
C PHE A 161 8.68 2.60 -2.59
N ASP A 162 9.40 2.12 -3.59
CA ASP A 162 10.51 2.79 -4.24
C ASP A 162 10.12 4.10 -4.93
N GLU A 163 8.88 4.25 -5.38
CA GLU A 163 8.37 5.48 -6.03
C GLU A 163 7.61 6.43 -5.07
N GLN A 164 7.54 6.12 -3.77
CA GLN A 164 6.94 7.01 -2.79
C GLN A 164 7.79 8.26 -2.58
N PRO A 165 7.20 9.48 -2.60
CA PRO A 165 7.90 10.71 -2.24
C PRO A 165 8.42 10.64 -0.81
N VAL A 166 9.63 11.13 -0.59
CA VAL A 166 10.25 11.24 0.73
C VAL A 166 10.04 12.66 1.25
N PRO A 167 9.15 12.89 2.24
CA PRO A 167 8.76 14.24 2.67
C PRO A 167 9.93 15.08 3.22
N ALA A 168 10.91 14.42 3.84
CA ALA A 168 12.09 15.07 4.40
C ALA A 168 13.09 15.55 3.35
N ALA A 169 12.97 15.09 2.08
CA ALA A 169 13.90 15.43 1.01
C ALA A 169 13.32 16.50 0.07
N SER A 170 14.16 17.39 -0.40
CA SER A 170 13.85 18.39 -1.42
C SER A 170 14.29 17.92 -2.80
N PHE A 171 13.64 18.40 -3.86
CA PHE A 171 14.07 18.12 -5.24
C PHE A 171 15.53 18.53 -5.49
N ASP A 172 16.01 19.57 -4.84
CA ASP A 172 17.40 20.09 -4.96
C ASP A 172 18.45 19.19 -4.28
N ASP A 173 18.02 18.22 -3.47
CA ASP A 173 18.89 17.22 -2.87
C ASP A 173 19.34 16.14 -3.89
N LEU A 174 18.66 16.06 -5.05
CA LEU A 174 19.05 15.18 -6.15
C LEU A 174 20.30 15.72 -6.83
N ASN A 175 21.39 14.96 -6.73
CA ASN A 175 22.68 15.33 -7.32
C ASN A 175 22.70 15.06 -8.83
N GLU A 176 22.98 16.08 -9.60
CA GLU A 176 22.95 16.05 -11.05
C GLU A 176 23.96 15.04 -11.65
N GLU A 177 25.15 14.93 -11.09
CA GLU A 177 26.18 13.97 -11.54
C GLU A 177 25.75 12.53 -11.35
N LEU A 178 24.90 12.26 -10.33
CA LEU A 178 24.44 10.92 -10.03
C LEU A 178 23.27 10.47 -10.92
N TRP A 179 22.37 11.36 -11.32
CA TRP A 179 21.23 10.96 -12.15
C TRP A 179 21.47 11.15 -13.66
N LYS A 180 22.36 12.06 -14.07
CA LYS A 180 22.72 12.24 -15.50
C LYS A 180 23.29 10.98 -16.16
N LYS A 181 23.92 10.09 -15.40
CA LYS A 181 24.39 8.80 -15.92
C LYS A 181 23.29 7.90 -16.49
N PHE A 182 22.02 8.18 -16.19
CA PHE A 182 20.86 7.47 -16.73
C PHE A 182 20.30 8.12 -17.99
N GLU A 183 20.80 9.28 -18.40
CA GLU A 183 20.40 9.95 -19.63
C GLU A 183 20.80 9.13 -20.85
N THR A 184 19.91 9.12 -21.84
CA THR A 184 20.12 8.52 -23.14
C THR A 184 19.91 9.57 -24.22
N THR A 185 20.33 9.31 -25.45
CA THR A 185 20.09 10.21 -26.60
C THR A 185 18.62 10.62 -26.76
N TYR A 186 17.69 9.78 -26.36
CA TYR A 186 16.25 10.06 -26.43
C TYR A 186 15.73 10.95 -25.28
N SER A 187 16.45 11.04 -24.19
CA SER A 187 16.04 11.79 -22.99
C SER A 187 16.73 13.13 -22.84
N LEU A 188 17.74 13.45 -23.67
CA LEU A 188 18.51 14.71 -23.61
C LEU A 188 17.66 15.96 -23.79
N ALA A 189 16.50 15.88 -24.45
CA ALA A 189 15.57 16.96 -24.64
C ALA A 189 14.59 17.14 -23.45
N ASP A 190 14.54 16.20 -22.51
CA ASP A 190 13.63 16.26 -21.39
C ASP A 190 14.10 17.28 -20.34
N ARG A 191 13.16 18.03 -19.76
CA ARG A 191 13.46 18.84 -18.59
C ARG A 191 13.76 17.93 -17.39
N PRO A 192 14.66 18.27 -16.46
CA PRO A 192 15.07 17.42 -15.35
C PRO A 192 13.92 16.79 -14.57
N ARG A 193 12.87 17.56 -14.25
CA ARG A 193 11.68 17.04 -13.55
C ARG A 193 10.92 15.98 -14.34
N ALA A 194 10.74 16.19 -15.64
CA ALA A 194 10.07 15.23 -16.51
C ALA A 194 10.88 13.95 -16.65
N PHE A 195 12.19 14.08 -16.83
CA PHE A 195 13.12 12.96 -16.92
C PHE A 195 13.14 12.13 -15.65
N LEU A 196 13.33 12.76 -14.48
CA LEU A 196 13.38 12.09 -13.20
C LEU A 196 12.04 11.43 -12.83
N SER A 197 10.92 12.04 -13.25
CA SER A 197 9.59 11.46 -13.07
C SER A 197 9.40 10.20 -13.94
N LYS A 198 9.88 10.19 -15.19
CA LYS A 198 9.85 9.00 -16.06
C LYS A 198 10.67 7.84 -15.49
N LEU A 199 11.77 8.13 -14.82
CA LEU A 199 12.60 7.14 -14.13
C LEU A 199 12.04 6.72 -12.76
N GLY A 200 10.98 7.35 -12.27
CA GLY A 200 10.45 7.10 -10.93
C GLY A 200 11.34 7.65 -9.80
N LEU A 201 12.32 8.52 -10.09
CA LEU A 201 13.24 9.11 -9.11
C LEU A 201 12.70 10.36 -8.43
N ALA A 202 11.68 11.02 -9.01
CA ALA A 202 10.97 12.15 -8.42
C ALA A 202 9.48 12.08 -8.73
N ARG A 203 8.64 12.49 -7.78
CA ARG A 203 7.18 12.60 -7.92
C ARG A 203 6.66 13.82 -7.16
N GLN A 204 5.45 14.24 -7.49
CA GLN A 204 4.71 15.18 -6.66
C GLN A 204 4.09 14.44 -5.47
N ASP A 205 4.18 15.05 -4.29
CA ASP A 205 3.45 14.61 -3.11
C ASP A 205 1.96 15.01 -3.19
N GLU A 206 1.19 14.74 -2.13
CA GLU A 206 -0.25 15.06 -2.05
C GLU A 206 -0.52 16.59 -2.12
N GLU A 207 0.48 17.40 -1.79
CA GLU A 207 0.42 18.87 -1.83
C GLU A 207 0.87 19.44 -3.20
N GLY A 208 1.24 18.56 -4.15
CA GLY A 208 1.73 18.95 -5.47
C GLY A 208 3.19 19.41 -5.49
N VAL A 209 3.94 19.23 -4.39
CA VAL A 209 5.35 19.58 -4.29
C VAL A 209 6.21 18.46 -4.87
N TRP A 210 7.17 18.83 -5.73
CA TRP A 210 8.13 17.86 -6.29
C TRP A 210 9.13 17.40 -5.22
N ARG A 211 9.18 16.10 -4.99
CA ARG A 211 10.09 15.47 -4.05
C ARG A 211 10.81 14.27 -4.66
N PRO A 212 12.02 13.95 -4.20
CA PRO A 212 12.65 12.68 -4.49
C PRO A 212 11.79 11.52 -3.98
N THR A 213 11.74 10.45 -4.73
CA THR A 213 11.17 9.19 -4.25
C THR A 213 12.20 8.42 -3.42
N VAL A 214 11.81 7.32 -2.79
CA VAL A 214 12.76 6.41 -2.11
C VAL A 214 13.86 5.97 -3.08
N ALA A 215 13.50 5.57 -4.31
CA ALA A 215 14.47 5.26 -5.37
C ALA A 215 15.37 6.46 -5.69
N GLY A 216 14.79 7.66 -5.81
CA GLY A 216 15.52 8.90 -6.05
C GLY A 216 16.56 9.20 -4.97
N VAL A 217 16.14 9.08 -3.70
CA VAL A 217 17.07 9.25 -2.57
C VAL A 217 18.19 8.22 -2.62
N LEU A 218 17.87 6.95 -2.83
CA LEU A 218 18.87 5.87 -2.86
C LEU A 218 19.85 5.97 -4.03
N MET A 219 19.37 6.40 -5.20
CA MET A 219 20.15 6.38 -6.45
C MET A 219 20.85 7.70 -6.76
N ALA A 220 20.25 8.81 -6.34
CA ALA A 220 20.65 10.14 -6.83
C ALA A 220 20.95 11.16 -5.72
N THR A 221 21.08 10.76 -4.44
CA THR A 221 21.63 11.64 -3.39
C THR A 221 23.00 11.20 -2.95
N LYS A 222 23.86 12.13 -2.54
CA LYS A 222 25.22 11.84 -2.05
C LYS A 222 25.20 11.08 -0.74
N ASP A 223 24.24 11.40 0.14
CA ASP A 223 24.06 10.75 1.45
C ASP A 223 22.59 10.35 1.66
N PRO A 224 22.20 9.16 1.21
CA PRO A 224 20.84 8.66 1.43
C PRO A 224 20.44 8.49 2.90
N ARG A 225 21.40 8.27 3.80
CA ARG A 225 21.11 8.07 5.25
C ARG A 225 20.52 9.30 5.92
N ARG A 226 20.77 10.48 5.36
CA ARG A 226 20.16 11.72 5.87
C ARG A 226 18.62 11.66 5.85
N TYR A 227 18.05 10.95 4.89
CA TYR A 227 16.61 10.84 4.65
C TYR A 227 16.05 9.46 4.99
N LEU A 228 16.88 8.44 4.82
CA LEU A 228 16.58 7.03 5.03
C LEU A 228 17.65 6.43 5.96
N PRO A 229 17.45 6.47 7.27
CA PRO A 229 18.49 6.09 8.26
C PRO A 229 19.08 4.69 8.05
N ASN A 230 18.27 3.75 7.57
CA ASN A 230 18.67 2.37 7.31
C ASN A 230 19.26 2.15 5.91
N ALA A 231 19.55 3.22 5.14
CA ALA A 231 20.12 3.14 3.80
C ALA A 231 21.62 2.88 3.82
N PHE A 232 22.08 1.78 4.42
CA PHE A 232 23.46 1.32 4.44
C PHE A 232 23.53 -0.20 4.37
N VAL A 233 24.70 -0.74 4.10
CA VAL A 233 25.00 -2.17 4.16
C VAL A 233 26.04 -2.38 5.25
N GLN A 234 25.69 -3.09 6.31
CA GLN A 234 26.64 -3.52 7.31
C GLN A 234 27.29 -4.83 6.85
N ALA A 235 28.58 -4.78 6.57
CA ALA A 235 29.35 -5.93 6.13
C ALA A 235 30.32 -6.33 7.25
N VAL A 236 30.28 -7.60 7.66
CA VAL A 236 31.17 -8.14 8.72
C VAL A 236 31.77 -9.46 8.25
N ALA A 237 33.06 -9.62 8.43
CA ALA A 237 33.76 -10.87 8.20
C ALA A 237 34.24 -11.48 9.51
N TYR A 238 33.95 -12.74 9.72
CA TYR A 238 34.31 -13.50 10.91
C TYR A 238 35.37 -14.54 10.63
N LYS A 239 36.11 -14.92 11.68
CA LYS A 239 37.08 -16.02 11.65
C LYS A 239 36.35 -17.34 11.86
N GLY A 240 36.36 -18.22 10.88
CA GLY A 240 35.67 -19.51 10.97
C GLY A 240 34.37 -19.57 10.19
N THR A 241 33.53 -20.55 10.52
CA THR A 241 32.27 -20.84 9.81
C THR A 241 31.02 -20.56 10.65
N SER A 242 31.19 -20.10 11.90
CA SER A 242 30.08 -19.79 12.81
C SER A 242 30.02 -18.28 13.11
N SER A 243 28.82 -17.75 13.31
CA SER A 243 28.59 -16.37 13.76
C SER A 243 28.71 -16.19 15.28
N THR A 244 28.84 -17.30 16.04
CA THR A 244 29.00 -17.26 17.49
C THR A 244 30.47 -17.51 17.89
N PRO A 245 31.05 -16.67 18.79
CA PRO A 245 32.42 -16.90 19.28
C PRO A 245 32.51 -18.19 20.09
N GLU A 246 33.49 -19.03 19.77
CA GLU A 246 33.87 -20.10 20.67
C GLU A 246 34.60 -19.49 21.90
N ALA A 247 34.27 -19.96 23.09
CA ALA A 247 34.81 -19.42 24.32
C ALA A 247 36.36 -19.49 24.30
N GLY A 248 37.02 -18.32 24.39
CA GLY A 248 38.49 -18.21 24.50
C GLY A 248 39.22 -17.73 23.24
N THR A 249 38.57 -17.48 22.11
CA THR A 249 39.22 -16.96 20.91
C THR A 249 39.14 -15.42 20.84
N GLY A 250 40.18 -14.72 21.26
CA GLY A 250 40.32 -13.28 21.00
C GLY A 250 40.40 -13.00 19.51
N GLY A 251 39.71 -11.94 19.05
CA GLY A 251 39.77 -11.50 17.64
C GLY A 251 38.87 -12.27 16.66
N TYR A 252 37.63 -12.57 17.06
CA TYR A 252 36.67 -13.29 16.27
C TYR A 252 36.23 -12.54 14.98
N GLN A 253 36.08 -11.21 15.07
CA GLN A 253 35.75 -10.35 13.94
C GLN A 253 37.04 -9.97 13.21
N LEU A 254 37.13 -10.28 11.90
CA LEU A 254 38.30 -9.99 11.08
C LEU A 254 38.23 -8.63 10.39
N ASP A 255 37.05 -8.25 9.94
CA ASP A 255 36.80 -7.02 9.18
C ASP A 255 35.35 -6.58 9.37
N ALA A 256 35.12 -5.26 9.40
CA ALA A 256 33.78 -4.69 9.44
C ALA A 256 33.77 -3.38 8.67
N TRP A 257 32.67 -3.13 7.95
CA TRP A 257 32.50 -1.91 7.20
C TRP A 257 31.03 -1.55 7.05
N ASP A 258 30.64 -0.35 7.49
CA ASP A 258 29.34 0.25 7.20
C ASP A 258 29.43 0.99 5.87
N ILE A 259 28.92 0.34 4.82
CA ILE A 259 28.97 0.82 3.46
C ILE A 259 27.81 1.77 3.21
N THR A 260 28.12 3.04 2.93
CA THR A 260 27.17 4.13 2.76
C THR A 260 27.27 4.76 1.37
N GLY A 261 26.43 5.76 1.08
CA GLY A 261 26.41 6.47 -0.19
C GLY A 261 25.34 5.97 -1.19
N PRO A 262 25.39 6.39 -2.46
CA PRO A 262 24.43 5.98 -3.49
C PRO A 262 24.41 4.47 -3.69
N LEU A 263 23.26 3.91 -4.05
CA LEU A 263 23.02 2.46 -4.09
C LEU A 263 24.01 1.72 -5.02
N ASP A 264 24.28 2.26 -6.21
CA ASP A 264 25.24 1.67 -7.16
C ASP A 264 26.64 1.56 -6.57
N ARG A 265 27.11 2.61 -5.87
CA ARG A 265 28.40 2.61 -5.18
C ARG A 265 28.41 1.61 -4.03
N ARG A 266 27.32 1.53 -3.25
CA ARG A 266 27.21 0.55 -2.16
C ARG A 266 27.32 -0.88 -2.65
N VAL A 267 26.71 -1.20 -3.81
CA VAL A 267 26.83 -2.53 -4.42
C VAL A 267 28.28 -2.84 -4.78
N VAL A 268 28.97 -1.91 -5.41
CA VAL A 268 30.39 -2.09 -5.77
C VAL A 268 31.26 -2.26 -4.53
N ASP A 269 31.04 -1.45 -3.50
CA ASP A 269 31.85 -1.49 -2.28
C ASP A 269 31.55 -2.75 -1.46
N ALA A 270 30.29 -3.24 -1.45
CA ALA A 270 29.93 -4.53 -0.87
C ALA A 270 30.63 -5.70 -1.58
N CYS A 271 30.65 -5.69 -2.91
CA CYS A 271 31.41 -6.68 -3.69
C CYS A 271 32.91 -6.63 -3.40
N ARG A 272 33.48 -5.44 -3.23
CA ARG A 272 34.89 -5.27 -2.85
C ARG A 272 35.17 -5.83 -1.46
N PHE A 273 34.27 -5.56 -0.49
CA PHE A 273 34.38 -6.12 0.85
C PHE A 273 34.42 -7.65 0.81
N VAL A 274 33.47 -8.26 0.08
CA VAL A 274 33.42 -9.72 -0.09
C VAL A 274 34.71 -10.23 -0.75
N ALA A 275 35.14 -9.61 -1.85
CA ALA A 275 36.31 -10.04 -2.60
C ALA A 275 37.61 -10.00 -1.75
N ARG A 276 37.80 -8.98 -0.89
CA ARG A 276 38.99 -8.89 -0.01
C ARG A 276 38.95 -9.89 1.14
N ASN A 277 37.76 -10.31 1.58
CA ASN A 277 37.60 -11.23 2.70
C ASN A 277 37.45 -12.71 2.29
N ILE A 278 37.30 -12.99 0.99
CA ILE A 278 37.32 -14.38 0.51
C ILE A 278 38.76 -14.86 0.51
N ARG A 279 39.08 -15.82 1.42
CA ARG A 279 40.38 -16.51 1.39
C ARG A 279 40.42 -17.43 0.15
N ARG A 280 41.32 -17.14 -0.80
CA ARG A 280 41.67 -18.09 -1.86
C ARG A 280 42.45 -19.22 -1.20
N ARG A 281 41.94 -20.44 -1.28
CA ARG A 281 42.80 -21.63 -1.06
C ARG A 281 43.74 -21.69 -2.26
N ASP A 282 45.00 -21.33 -2.07
CA ASP A 282 46.06 -21.72 -2.97
C ASP A 282 46.25 -23.22 -2.81
N GLY A 283 45.56 -23.98 -3.65
CA GLY A 283 45.78 -25.43 -3.79
C GLY A 283 47.14 -25.61 -4.49
N HIS A 284 48.14 -25.94 -3.72
CA HIS A 284 49.40 -26.46 -4.27
C HIS A 284 49.16 -27.93 -4.53
N ASP A 285 48.66 -28.23 -5.74
CA ASP A 285 48.81 -29.58 -6.29
C ASP A 285 50.22 -29.66 -6.86
N GLY A 286 50.98 -30.67 -6.45
CA GLY A 286 52.40 -30.88 -6.74
C GLY A 286 52.79 -31.00 -8.24
N ALA A 287 52.02 -30.43 -9.16
CA ALA A 287 52.24 -30.42 -10.59
C ALA A 287 52.13 -29.03 -11.23
N GLY A 288 52.58 -27.98 -10.58
CA GLY A 288 52.89 -26.69 -11.23
C GLY A 288 51.82 -26.01 -12.11
N LYS A 289 50.55 -26.41 -12.10
CA LYS A 289 49.46 -25.78 -12.84
C LYS A 289 48.47 -25.08 -11.89
N LYS A 290 48.39 -23.74 -11.99
CA LYS A 290 47.37 -22.94 -11.31
C LYS A 290 46.03 -23.20 -11.97
N SER A 291 45.13 -23.97 -11.34
CA SER A 291 43.76 -24.09 -11.79
C SER A 291 42.90 -23.03 -11.10
N PHE A 292 42.29 -22.15 -11.88
CA PHE A 292 41.26 -21.24 -11.44
C PHE A 292 39.93 -22.00 -11.33
N LEU A 293 39.54 -22.40 -10.13
CA LEU A 293 38.17 -22.85 -9.89
C LEU A 293 37.27 -21.63 -9.63
N GLY A 294 36.50 -21.27 -10.65
CA GLY A 294 35.48 -20.23 -10.57
C GLY A 294 34.36 -20.64 -9.63
N GLY A 295 34.35 -20.07 -8.43
CA GLY A 295 33.20 -20.14 -7.54
C GLY A 295 32.08 -19.30 -8.09
N ARG A 296 30.96 -19.93 -8.45
CA ARG A 296 29.70 -19.22 -8.80
C ARG A 296 29.20 -18.46 -7.56
N ALA A 297 29.07 -17.16 -7.69
CA ALA A 297 28.33 -16.33 -6.73
C ALA A 297 26.87 -16.79 -6.70
N ARG A 298 26.38 -17.23 -5.55
CA ARG A 298 24.95 -17.49 -5.35
C ARG A 298 24.34 -16.38 -4.54
N SER A 299 23.30 -15.80 -5.12
CA SER A 299 22.20 -14.95 -4.62
C SER A 299 22.40 -14.17 -3.32
N PHE A 300 22.35 -12.85 -3.47
CA PHE A 300 22.24 -11.88 -2.38
C PHE A 300 20.77 -11.73 -1.99
N LEU A 301 20.43 -11.89 -0.69
CA LEU A 301 19.18 -11.44 -0.10
C LEU A 301 19.47 -10.12 0.63
N VAL A 302 18.83 -9.04 0.19
CA VAL A 302 18.83 -7.75 0.89
C VAL A 302 17.63 -7.77 1.82
N GLY A 303 17.84 -7.99 3.11
CA GLY A 303 16.85 -7.82 4.15
C GLY A 303 17.09 -6.50 4.90
N SER A 304 16.04 -5.75 5.14
CA SER A 304 16.04 -4.60 6.04
C SER A 304 16.23 -5.09 7.48
N SER A 305 17.22 -4.56 8.18
CA SER A 305 17.50 -4.73 9.62
C SER A 305 18.19 -6.02 10.08
N GLU A 306 18.67 -6.89 9.22
CA GLU A 306 19.44 -8.07 9.65
C GLU A 306 20.85 -8.03 9.09
N SER A 307 21.81 -8.39 9.97
CA SER A 307 23.22 -8.54 9.61
C SER A 307 23.38 -9.59 8.52
N ILE A 308 23.99 -9.21 7.39
CA ILE A 308 24.31 -10.18 6.33
C ILE A 308 25.48 -11.03 6.83
N ILE A 309 25.17 -12.24 7.26
CA ILE A 309 26.17 -13.25 7.57
C ILE A 309 26.45 -14.03 6.29
N ILE A 310 27.67 -13.90 5.76
CA ILE A 310 28.10 -14.70 4.61
C ILE A 310 28.64 -16.03 5.14
N GLU A 311 27.77 -17.04 5.21
CA GLU A 311 28.19 -18.41 5.52
C GLU A 311 28.77 -19.08 4.26
N ARG A 312 29.93 -19.68 4.42
CA ARG A 312 30.59 -20.49 3.41
C ARG A 312 30.24 -21.95 3.66
N HIS A 313 29.33 -22.51 2.91
CA HIS A 313 29.21 -23.97 2.86
C HIS A 313 30.40 -24.57 2.10
N ALA A 314 31.24 -25.28 2.83
CA ALA A 314 32.20 -26.18 2.24
C ALA A 314 31.43 -27.38 1.68
N LEU A 315 31.42 -27.53 0.35
CA LEU A 315 31.06 -28.80 -0.27
C LEU A 315 32.22 -29.77 -0.04
N SER A 316 31.96 -30.83 0.74
CA SER A 316 32.74 -32.02 0.81
C SER A 316 32.69 -32.80 -0.51
#